data_661306e15990f03c77f7579aa6c2a334
#
_entry.id   661306e15990f03c77f7579aa6c2a334
#
_cell.length_a   1.000
_cell.length_b   1.000
_cell.length_c   1.000
_cell.angle_alpha   90.00
_cell.angle_beta   90.00
_cell.angle_gamma   90.00
#
_symmetry.space_group_name_H-M   'P 1'
#
loop_
_entity.id
_entity.type
_entity.pdbx_description
1 polymer ?
#
loop_
_entity_poly.entity_id
_entity_poly.type
_entity_poly.pdbx_seq_one_letter_code
_entity_poly.pdbx_strand_id
1 'polypeptide(L)'
;MATARALRAVSHPLVHAFGHPTGRAIGSRDPVPFDVERVCEAAAANGVAMEINAAPSRLDLSDVNARLARSKGCRFVIDTDAHAVAQLDLLQFGVFQARRAGLTANDVGNAMPYGKFRDGLLERRGRGTPVNGAHAAPKPAVAEKAAAKLAPEPAPKRGRKAVPPTRPAARAKKRPTKG
;
A
#
# COMPACT_ATOMS: atom_id res chain seq x y z
N MET A 1 7.15 3.65 12.15
CA MET A 1 7.77 4.69 11.30
C MET A 1 7.21 4.75 9.86
N ALA A 2 6.99 3.63 9.19
CA ALA A 2 6.50 3.63 7.80
C ALA A 2 5.11 4.27 7.61
N THR A 3 4.13 3.93 8.45
CA THR A 3 2.78 4.54 8.43
C THR A 3 2.82 6.07 8.55
N ALA A 4 3.62 6.61 9.47
CA ALA A 4 3.70 8.06 9.66
C ALA A 4 4.30 8.77 8.43
N ARG A 5 5.25 8.14 7.73
CA ARG A 5 5.80 8.68 6.46
C ARG A 5 4.76 8.67 5.35
N ALA A 6 4.04 7.54 5.19
CA ALA A 6 2.99 7.41 4.19
C ALA A 6 1.87 8.43 4.44
N LEU A 7 1.41 8.59 5.68
CA LEU A 7 0.41 9.59 6.06
C LEU A 7 0.85 11.01 5.72
N ARG A 8 2.11 11.38 6.01
CA ARG A 8 2.65 12.70 5.62
C ARG A 8 2.66 12.89 4.11
N ALA A 9 3.04 11.85 3.35
CA ALA A 9 3.06 11.91 1.90
C ALA A 9 1.66 12.14 1.33
N VAL A 10 0.66 11.33 1.72
CA VAL A 10 -0.71 11.46 1.20
C VAL A 10 -1.44 12.70 1.73
N SER A 11 -0.92 13.36 2.77
CA SER A 11 -1.45 14.64 3.27
C SER A 11 -0.80 15.85 2.59
N HIS A 12 0.25 15.66 1.80
CA HIS A 12 0.94 16.78 1.16
C HIS A 12 0.16 17.31 -0.05
N PRO A 13 -0.08 18.62 -0.18
CA PRO A 13 -0.94 19.20 -1.20
C PRO A 13 -0.46 18.97 -2.64
N LEU A 14 0.82 18.76 -2.85
CA LEU A 14 1.41 18.53 -4.17
C LEU A 14 1.49 17.04 -4.55
N VAL A 15 1.09 16.12 -3.67
CA VAL A 15 1.04 14.69 -3.97
C VAL A 15 -0.30 14.34 -4.57
N HIS A 16 -0.33 13.89 -5.81
CA HIS A 16 -1.54 13.55 -6.56
C HIS A 16 -1.81 12.06 -6.58
N ALA A 17 -0.74 11.25 -6.58
CA ALA A 17 -0.82 9.80 -6.51
C ALA A 17 0.25 9.25 -5.58
N PHE A 18 -0.04 8.13 -4.93
CA PHE A 18 0.88 7.41 -4.07
C PHE A 18 1.35 6.17 -4.81
N GLY A 19 2.58 6.25 -5.35
CA GLY A 19 3.19 5.26 -6.23
C GLY A 19 3.61 3.98 -5.50
N HIS A 20 3.41 2.79 -6.13
CA HIS A 20 3.72 1.45 -5.59
C HIS A 20 3.68 1.39 -4.06
N PRO A 21 2.51 1.56 -3.45
CA PRO A 21 2.35 1.98 -2.05
C PRO A 21 3.00 1.04 -1.04
N THR A 22 2.98 -0.27 -1.29
CA THR A 22 3.61 -1.24 -0.38
C THR A 22 5.07 -1.48 -0.69
N GLY A 23 5.56 -1.03 -1.83
CA GLY A 23 6.94 -1.22 -2.27
C GLY A 23 7.34 -2.68 -2.44
N ARG A 24 6.38 -3.61 -2.49
CA ARG A 24 6.67 -5.04 -2.68
C ARG A 24 7.36 -5.29 -4.02
N ALA A 25 8.19 -6.34 -4.05
CA ALA A 25 8.68 -6.93 -5.29
C ALA A 25 8.52 -8.44 -5.19
N ILE A 26 7.64 -9.00 -6.01
CA ILE A 26 7.23 -10.41 -5.95
C ILE A 26 8.46 -11.31 -6.10
N GLY A 27 8.65 -12.22 -5.16
CA GLY A 27 9.77 -13.14 -5.12
C GLY A 27 11.10 -12.56 -4.63
N SER A 28 11.18 -11.25 -4.31
CA SER A 28 12.46 -10.62 -3.89
C SER A 28 12.35 -9.67 -2.70
N ARG A 29 11.20 -9.04 -2.47
CA ARG A 29 11.03 -8.10 -1.36
C ARG A 29 9.60 -8.10 -0.85
N ASP A 30 9.45 -8.31 0.45
CA ASP A 30 8.17 -8.22 1.13
C ASP A 30 7.60 -6.79 1.12
N PRO A 31 6.26 -6.64 1.23
CA PRO A 31 5.62 -5.36 1.43
C PRO A 31 6.17 -4.63 2.66
N VAL A 32 6.36 -3.32 2.54
CA VAL A 32 6.70 -2.48 3.71
C VAL A 32 5.55 -2.56 4.72
N PRO A 33 5.82 -2.90 5.98
CA PRO A 33 4.80 -3.00 7.00
C PRO A 33 4.31 -1.61 7.41
N PHE A 34 3.14 -1.21 6.91
CA PHE A 34 2.43 -0.01 7.35
C PHE A 34 0.93 -0.29 7.42
N ASP A 35 0.22 0.55 8.14
CA ASP A 35 -1.24 0.49 8.26
C ASP A 35 -1.89 0.97 6.95
N VAL A 36 -2.18 0.02 6.07
CA VAL A 36 -2.75 0.28 4.74
C VAL A 36 -4.11 0.96 4.87
N GLU A 37 -4.93 0.53 5.82
CA GLU A 37 -6.27 1.06 6.01
C GLU A 37 -6.24 2.55 6.35
N ARG A 38 -5.46 2.95 7.35
CA ARG A 38 -5.29 4.36 7.73
C ARG A 38 -4.72 5.22 6.60
N VAL A 39 -3.77 4.69 5.85
CA VAL A 39 -3.20 5.42 4.72
C VAL A 39 -4.22 5.60 3.61
N CYS A 40 -5.04 4.59 3.32
CA CYS A 40 -6.13 4.69 2.35
C CYS A 40 -7.19 5.71 2.79
N GLU A 41 -7.60 5.72 4.06
CA GLU A 41 -8.52 6.72 4.60
C GLU A 41 -7.97 8.15 4.44
N ALA A 42 -6.70 8.34 4.76
CA ALA A 42 -6.05 9.64 4.58
C ALA A 42 -5.90 10.03 3.10
N ALA A 43 -5.58 9.08 2.22
CA ALA A 43 -5.48 9.31 0.78
C ALA A 43 -6.84 9.72 0.19
N ALA A 44 -7.91 9.01 0.54
CA ALA A 44 -9.27 9.33 0.11
C ALA A 44 -9.70 10.73 0.59
N ALA A 45 -9.49 11.04 1.87
CA ALA A 45 -9.83 12.34 2.46
C ALA A 45 -9.07 13.50 1.78
N ASN A 46 -7.85 13.26 1.33
CA ASN A 46 -7.02 14.26 0.64
C ASN A 46 -7.15 14.19 -0.89
N GLY A 47 -7.96 13.27 -1.45
CA GLY A 47 -8.11 13.08 -2.89
C GLY A 47 -6.82 12.60 -3.59
N VAL A 48 -5.92 11.92 -2.87
CA VAL A 48 -4.73 11.29 -3.44
C VAL A 48 -5.12 9.95 -4.03
N ALA A 49 -4.78 9.72 -5.30
CA ALA A 49 -5.01 8.42 -5.93
C ALA A 49 -4.01 7.38 -5.42
N MET A 50 -4.45 6.13 -5.34
CA MET A 50 -3.57 4.99 -5.07
C MET A 50 -3.14 4.38 -6.40
N GLU A 51 -1.85 4.11 -6.57
CA GLU A 51 -1.35 3.46 -7.78
C GLU A 51 -1.67 1.97 -7.78
N ILE A 52 -1.99 1.47 -8.96
CA ILE A 52 -1.86 0.05 -9.32
C ILE A 52 -0.72 -0.05 -10.31
N ASN A 53 0.46 -0.34 -9.82
CA ASN A 53 1.65 -0.58 -10.62
C ASN A 53 1.50 -1.90 -11.38
N ALA A 54 1.52 -1.82 -12.70
CA ALA A 54 1.26 -2.95 -13.59
C ALA A 54 2.48 -3.84 -13.85
N ALA A 55 3.67 -3.45 -13.38
CA ALA A 55 4.86 -4.29 -13.54
C ALA A 55 4.63 -5.67 -12.90
N PRO A 56 4.79 -6.80 -13.63
CA PRO A 56 4.53 -8.14 -13.10
C PRO A 56 5.35 -8.49 -11.86
N SER A 57 6.53 -7.88 -11.72
CA SER A 57 7.37 -8.00 -10.53
C SER A 57 6.81 -7.30 -9.30
N ARG A 58 5.80 -6.42 -9.46
CA ARG A 58 5.19 -5.64 -8.37
C ARG A 58 3.71 -5.96 -8.18
N LEU A 59 2.88 -5.62 -9.17
CA LEU A 59 1.41 -5.62 -9.08
C LEU A 59 0.93 -4.97 -7.78
N ASP A 60 1.42 -3.76 -7.51
CA ASP A 60 1.25 -3.02 -6.26
C ASP A 60 0.40 -1.74 -6.49
N LEU A 61 -0.77 -1.63 -5.92
CA LEU A 61 -1.38 -2.44 -4.87
C LEU A 61 -1.79 -3.85 -5.34
N SER A 62 -1.76 -4.80 -4.38
CA SER A 62 -2.41 -6.09 -4.56
C SER A 62 -3.93 -5.91 -4.74
N ASP A 63 -4.61 -6.90 -5.33
CA ASP A 63 -6.07 -6.89 -5.47
C ASP A 63 -6.79 -6.82 -4.11
N VAL A 64 -6.25 -7.44 -3.08
CA VAL A 64 -6.79 -7.36 -1.70
C VAL A 64 -6.70 -5.93 -1.16
N ASN A 65 -5.52 -5.31 -1.26
CA ASN A 65 -5.31 -3.94 -0.78
C ASN A 65 -6.06 -2.92 -1.66
N ALA A 66 -6.17 -3.14 -2.96
CA ALA A 66 -6.95 -2.28 -3.85
C ALA A 66 -8.46 -2.35 -3.53
N ARG A 67 -8.97 -3.53 -3.17
CA ARG A 67 -10.37 -3.68 -2.70
C ARG A 67 -10.61 -2.94 -1.39
N LEU A 68 -9.67 -3.04 -0.45
CA LEU A 68 -9.71 -2.27 0.80
C LEU A 68 -9.67 -0.76 0.51
N ALA A 69 -8.73 -0.29 -0.32
CA ALA A 69 -8.61 1.12 -0.69
C ALA A 69 -9.91 1.64 -1.34
N ARG A 70 -10.53 0.84 -2.23
CA ARG A 70 -11.83 1.17 -2.83
C ARG A 70 -12.92 1.34 -1.76
N SER A 71 -13.01 0.44 -0.79
CA SER A 71 -14.00 0.52 0.30
C SER A 71 -13.83 1.77 1.17
N LYS A 72 -12.62 2.36 1.18
CA LYS A 72 -12.33 3.64 1.85
C LYS A 72 -12.56 4.86 0.95
N GLY A 73 -13.02 4.67 -0.27
CA GLY A 73 -13.32 5.75 -1.21
C GLY A 73 -12.10 6.28 -1.98
N CYS A 74 -10.99 5.54 -2.01
CA CYS A 74 -9.82 5.91 -2.82
C CYS A 74 -10.15 5.89 -4.31
N ARG A 75 -9.54 6.83 -5.04
CA ARG A 75 -9.40 6.79 -6.49
C ARG A 75 -8.10 6.09 -6.84
N PHE A 76 -8.01 5.62 -8.09
CA PHE A 76 -6.83 4.87 -8.55
C PHE A 76 -6.23 5.50 -9.80
N VAL A 77 -4.94 5.22 -10.01
CA VAL A 77 -4.25 5.35 -11.29
C VAL A 77 -3.59 4.01 -11.61
N ILE A 78 -3.55 3.65 -12.88
CA ILE A 78 -2.90 2.43 -13.35
C ILE A 78 -1.75 2.86 -14.25
N ASP A 79 -0.54 2.45 -13.95
CA ASP A 79 0.63 2.70 -14.80
C ASP A 79 1.58 1.50 -14.75
N THR A 80 2.66 1.56 -15.52
CA THR A 80 3.57 0.44 -15.72
C THR A 80 4.89 0.61 -15.00
N ASP A 81 5.18 1.81 -14.46
CA ASP A 81 6.52 2.14 -13.96
C ASP A 81 7.60 1.85 -15.05
N ALA A 82 7.25 2.13 -16.32
CA ALA A 82 8.04 1.74 -17.48
C ALA A 82 9.35 2.52 -17.56
N HIS A 83 10.45 1.79 -17.71
CA HIS A 83 11.81 2.31 -17.94
C HIS A 83 12.31 2.00 -19.38
N ALA A 84 11.48 1.32 -20.18
CA ALA A 84 11.70 1.04 -21.60
C ALA A 84 10.36 0.97 -22.34
N VAL A 85 10.37 1.28 -23.65
CA VAL A 85 9.16 1.32 -24.48
C VAL A 85 8.37 0.01 -24.42
N ALA A 86 9.03 -1.14 -24.48
CA ALA A 86 8.39 -2.46 -24.41
C ALA A 86 7.63 -2.70 -23.08
N GLN A 87 7.95 -1.96 -22.02
CA GLN A 87 7.26 -2.10 -20.73
C GLN A 87 5.92 -1.39 -20.70
N LEU A 88 5.60 -0.55 -21.67
CA LEU A 88 4.28 0.08 -21.79
C LEU A 88 3.18 -0.95 -22.01
N ASP A 89 3.49 -2.07 -22.69
CA ASP A 89 2.55 -3.18 -22.93
C ASP A 89 2.14 -3.91 -21.64
N LEU A 90 2.88 -3.70 -20.54
CA LEU A 90 2.57 -4.29 -19.25
C LEU A 90 1.30 -3.70 -18.61
N LEU A 91 0.75 -2.59 -19.14
CA LEU A 91 -0.45 -1.94 -18.61
C LEU A 91 -1.63 -2.92 -18.45
N GLN A 92 -1.74 -3.92 -19.32
CA GLN A 92 -2.77 -4.96 -19.24
C GLN A 92 -2.80 -5.67 -17.88
N PHE A 93 -1.64 -5.91 -17.25
CA PHE A 93 -1.56 -6.58 -15.95
C PHE A 93 -2.15 -5.71 -14.83
N GLY A 94 -1.96 -4.40 -14.90
CA GLY A 94 -2.60 -3.46 -13.99
C GLY A 94 -4.13 -3.44 -14.15
N VAL A 95 -4.62 -3.51 -15.39
CA VAL A 95 -6.06 -3.64 -15.67
C VAL A 95 -6.62 -4.96 -15.12
N PHE A 96 -5.91 -6.08 -15.27
CA PHE A 96 -6.34 -7.36 -14.68
C PHE A 96 -6.37 -7.28 -13.16
N GLN A 97 -5.36 -6.65 -12.54
CA GLN A 97 -5.29 -6.44 -11.10
C GLN A 97 -6.48 -5.59 -10.60
N ALA A 98 -6.78 -4.50 -11.30
CA ALA A 98 -7.93 -3.63 -10.99
C ALA A 98 -9.26 -4.41 -11.08
N ARG A 99 -9.45 -5.20 -12.14
CA ARG A 99 -10.65 -6.07 -12.30
C ARG A 99 -10.78 -7.09 -11.17
N ARG A 100 -9.69 -7.73 -10.76
CA ARG A 100 -9.68 -8.66 -9.62
C ARG A 100 -10.08 -7.98 -8.32
N ALA A 101 -9.71 -6.71 -8.14
CA ALA A 101 -10.13 -5.88 -7.01
C ALA A 101 -11.59 -5.40 -7.12
N GLY A 102 -12.28 -5.65 -8.23
CA GLY A 102 -13.64 -5.19 -8.49
C GLY A 102 -13.73 -3.72 -8.89
N LEU A 103 -12.62 -3.11 -9.34
CA LEU A 103 -12.62 -1.73 -9.81
C LEU A 103 -13.26 -1.63 -11.21
N THR A 104 -13.85 -0.47 -11.44
CA THR A 104 -14.43 -0.06 -12.74
C THR A 104 -13.65 1.13 -13.31
N ALA A 105 -13.93 1.52 -14.55
CA ALA A 105 -13.33 2.72 -15.14
C ALA A 105 -13.63 3.99 -14.33
N ASN A 106 -14.75 4.03 -13.62
CA ASN A 106 -15.10 5.18 -12.76
C ASN A 106 -14.19 5.32 -11.53
N ASP A 107 -13.57 4.22 -11.08
CA ASP A 107 -12.66 4.24 -9.95
C ASP A 107 -11.25 4.68 -10.37
N VAL A 108 -10.93 4.65 -11.68
CA VAL A 108 -9.58 4.86 -12.24
C VAL A 108 -9.49 6.23 -12.91
N GLY A 109 -8.70 7.12 -12.34
CA GLY A 109 -8.56 8.51 -12.81
C GLY A 109 -8.03 8.62 -14.24
N ASN A 110 -6.99 7.86 -14.58
CA ASN A 110 -6.41 7.90 -15.92
C ASN A 110 -7.15 7.02 -16.97
N ALA A 111 -8.28 6.42 -16.60
CA ALA A 111 -9.25 5.90 -17.57
C ALA A 111 -10.22 6.96 -18.10
N MET A 112 -10.17 8.19 -17.56
CA MET A 112 -10.96 9.34 -18.03
C MET A 112 -10.33 9.97 -19.26
N PRO A 113 -11.10 10.77 -20.05
CA PRO A 113 -10.53 11.69 -21.04
C PRO A 113 -9.47 12.59 -20.41
N TYR A 114 -8.35 12.78 -21.11
CA TYR A 114 -7.18 13.52 -20.61
C TYR A 114 -7.53 14.89 -20.00
N GLY A 115 -8.42 15.65 -20.65
CA GLY A 115 -8.81 16.98 -20.14
C GLY A 115 -9.39 16.89 -18.72
N LYS A 116 -10.32 15.97 -18.47
CA LYS A 116 -10.93 15.77 -17.14
C LYS A 116 -9.90 15.29 -16.10
N PHE A 117 -9.01 14.40 -16.49
CA PHE A 117 -7.93 13.94 -15.61
C PHE A 117 -6.99 15.08 -15.22
N ARG A 118 -6.51 15.83 -16.21
CA ARG A 118 -5.64 17.01 -16.00
C ARG A 118 -6.29 18.04 -15.10
N ASP A 119 -7.55 18.39 -15.38
CA ASP A 119 -8.26 19.43 -14.63
C ASP A 119 -8.46 19.02 -13.17
N GLY A 120 -8.77 17.76 -12.89
CA GLY A 120 -8.83 17.22 -11.53
C GLY A 120 -7.48 17.29 -10.78
N LEU A 121 -6.35 17.09 -11.47
CA LEU A 121 -5.02 17.29 -10.88
C LEU A 121 -4.76 18.77 -10.56
N LEU A 122 -5.13 19.69 -11.45
CA LEU A 122 -4.93 21.14 -11.27
C LEU A 122 -5.81 21.69 -10.15
N GLU A 123 -7.07 21.28 -10.07
CA GLU A 123 -7.97 21.65 -8.97
C GLU A 123 -7.44 21.23 -7.61
N ARG A 124 -6.87 20.01 -7.52
CA ARG A 124 -6.23 19.56 -6.30
C ARG A 124 -5.03 20.43 -5.94
N ARG A 125 -4.19 20.76 -6.93
CA ARG A 125 -3.02 21.62 -6.73
C ARG A 125 -3.43 23.02 -6.25
N GLY A 126 -4.50 23.58 -6.81
CA GLY A 126 -5.04 24.89 -6.41
C GLY A 126 -5.56 24.93 -4.97
N ARG A 127 -6.08 23.81 -4.46
CA ARG A 127 -6.53 23.70 -3.06
C ARG A 127 -5.38 23.64 -2.06
N GLY A 128 -4.16 23.33 -2.49
CA GLY A 128 -3.01 23.12 -1.63
C GLY A 128 -1.95 24.22 -1.65
N THR A 129 -2.03 25.21 -2.50
CA THR A 129 -1.04 26.30 -2.58
C THR A 129 -1.50 27.52 -1.79
N PRO A 130 -0.87 27.85 -0.64
CA PRO A 130 -0.90 29.23 -0.13
C PRO A 130 -0.23 30.14 -1.18
N VAL A 131 -0.89 31.19 -1.57
CA VAL A 131 -0.42 32.13 -2.62
C VAL A 131 0.79 32.97 -2.17
N ASN A 132 1.40 32.68 -1.03
CA ASN A 132 2.60 33.34 -0.56
C ASN A 132 3.53 32.33 0.09
N GLY A 133 4.68 32.18 -0.49
CA GLY A 133 5.95 31.52 -0.21
C GLY A 133 6.37 31.12 1.20
N ALA A 134 5.48 30.72 2.08
CA ALA A 134 5.81 30.14 3.36
C ALA A 134 5.47 28.64 3.34
N HIS A 135 6.48 27.79 3.42
CA HIS A 135 6.33 26.38 3.69
C HIS A 135 5.79 26.16 5.12
N ALA A 136 4.52 26.46 5.33
CA ALA A 136 3.81 26.00 6.52
C ALA A 136 3.31 24.60 6.24
N ALA A 137 3.88 23.60 6.92
CA ALA A 137 3.34 22.25 6.92
C ALA A 137 1.86 22.31 7.34
N PRO A 138 0.92 21.66 6.60
CA PRO A 138 -0.47 21.65 6.99
C PRO A 138 -0.58 21.01 8.38
N LYS A 139 -1.24 21.69 9.31
CA LYS A 139 -1.60 21.10 10.61
C LYS A 139 -2.45 19.87 10.35
N PRO A 140 -2.12 18.69 10.91
CA PRO A 140 -2.84 17.46 10.66
C PRO A 140 -4.16 17.46 11.43
N ALA A 141 -5.21 18.01 10.85
CA ALA A 141 -6.55 18.03 11.48
C ALA A 141 -7.14 16.61 11.67
N VAL A 142 -6.58 15.60 11.00
CA VAL A 142 -7.05 14.20 11.09
C VAL A 142 -6.10 13.33 11.93
N ALA A 143 -4.82 13.68 12.05
CA ALA A 143 -3.85 12.89 12.81
C ALA A 143 -4.11 12.99 14.33
N GLU A 144 -4.63 14.10 14.81
CA GLU A 144 -4.82 14.35 16.26
C GLU A 144 -5.99 13.54 16.85
N LYS A 145 -7.09 13.37 16.10
CA LYS A 145 -8.22 12.52 16.54
C LYS A 145 -7.92 11.02 16.52
N ALA A 146 -6.97 10.57 15.69
CA ALA A 146 -6.58 9.17 15.62
C ALA A 146 -5.49 8.80 16.61
N ALA A 147 -4.63 9.75 17.02
CA ALA A 147 -3.59 9.51 18.02
C ALA A 147 -4.17 9.37 19.45
N ALA A 148 -5.29 10.01 19.75
CA ALA A 148 -5.93 9.95 21.06
C ALA A 148 -6.68 8.62 21.35
N LYS A 149 -6.86 7.77 20.34
CA LYS A 149 -7.62 6.49 20.46
C LYS A 149 -6.73 5.25 20.57
N LEU A 150 -5.41 5.39 20.55
CA LEU A 150 -4.44 4.29 20.69
C LEU A 150 -3.51 4.52 21.86
N ALA A 151 -4.05 4.43 23.09
CA ALA A 151 -3.24 4.01 24.23
C ALA A 151 -2.98 2.49 24.04
N PRO A 152 -1.73 1.99 24.15
CA PRO A 152 -1.47 0.57 24.02
C PRO A 152 -2.10 -0.16 25.19
N GLU A 153 -2.98 -1.13 24.91
CA GLU A 153 -3.38 -2.11 25.91
C GLU A 153 -2.15 -2.84 26.45
N PRO A 154 -2.08 -3.06 27.79
CA PRO A 154 -0.95 -3.79 28.37
C PRO A 154 -0.93 -5.23 27.82
N ALA A 155 0.21 -5.62 27.28
CA ALA A 155 0.43 -6.96 26.72
C ALA A 155 0.06 -8.07 27.73
N PRO A 156 -0.65 -9.13 27.30
CA PRO A 156 -0.97 -10.25 28.19
C PRO A 156 0.32 -10.94 28.65
N LYS A 157 0.45 -11.10 29.98
CA LYS A 157 1.58 -11.81 30.61
C LYS A 157 1.62 -13.25 30.06
N ARG A 158 2.57 -13.56 29.20
CA ARG A 158 2.84 -14.93 28.74
C ARG A 158 3.27 -15.79 29.93
N GLY A 159 2.37 -16.62 30.42
CA GLY A 159 2.71 -17.71 31.32
C GLY A 159 3.69 -18.68 30.64
N ARG A 160 4.87 -18.86 31.20
CA ARG A 160 5.83 -19.89 30.79
C ARG A 160 5.20 -21.28 31.04
N LYS A 161 4.69 -21.93 29.99
CA LYS A 161 4.45 -23.37 30.04
C LYS A 161 5.79 -24.07 29.91
N ALA A 162 6.13 -24.88 30.91
CA ALA A 162 7.30 -25.73 30.92
C ALA A 162 7.25 -26.72 29.76
N VAL A 163 8.35 -26.83 29.02
CA VAL A 163 8.55 -27.81 27.97
C VAL A 163 8.93 -29.13 28.64
N PRO A 164 8.25 -30.26 28.38
CA PRO A 164 8.65 -31.54 28.91
C PRO A 164 9.94 -32.04 28.24
N PRO A 165 10.80 -32.82 28.95
CA PRO A 165 12.09 -33.27 28.45
C PRO A 165 11.92 -34.22 27.27
N THR A 166 12.67 -34.00 26.21
CA THR A 166 12.78 -34.89 25.04
C THR A 166 13.46 -36.19 25.40
N ARG A 167 12.81 -37.30 25.08
CA ARG A 167 13.27 -38.68 25.23
C ARG A 167 14.44 -38.93 24.24
N PRO A 168 15.53 -39.57 24.65
CA PRO A 168 16.66 -39.86 23.75
C PRO A 168 16.29 -40.94 22.71
N ALA A 169 16.73 -40.71 21.48
CA ALA A 169 16.51 -41.58 20.33
C ALA A 169 17.20 -42.93 20.52
N ALA A 170 16.47 -44.00 20.24
CA ALA A 170 16.96 -45.37 20.29
C ALA A 170 18.01 -45.63 19.20
N ARG A 171 19.13 -46.19 19.61
CA ARG A 171 20.30 -46.58 18.82
C ARG A 171 19.91 -47.68 17.81
N ALA A 172 20.02 -47.41 16.53
CA ALA A 172 19.81 -48.39 15.46
C ALA A 172 20.87 -49.51 15.51
N LYS A 173 20.43 -50.78 15.64
CA LYS A 173 21.26 -51.98 15.53
C LYS A 173 21.66 -52.19 14.07
N LYS A 174 22.98 -52.29 13.82
CA LYS A 174 23.57 -52.75 12.56
C LYS A 174 23.14 -54.20 12.29
N ARG A 175 22.63 -54.47 11.08
CA ARG A 175 22.46 -55.82 10.54
C ARG A 175 23.80 -56.34 10.00
N PRO A 176 24.14 -57.61 10.23
CA PRO A 176 25.34 -58.19 9.63
C PRO A 176 25.07 -58.60 8.18
N THR A 177 26.04 -58.33 7.32
CA THR A 177 26.13 -58.83 5.94
C THR A 177 26.58 -60.30 5.98
N LYS A 178 25.85 -61.16 5.26
CA LYS A 178 26.31 -62.52 4.91
C LYS A 178 26.68 -62.53 3.43
N GLY A 179 27.83 -63.09 3.19
CA GLY A 179 28.32 -63.92 2.16
C GLY A 179 28.19 -63.59 0.70
#